data_8e91e6e103437c83ed6c77e051b72be9
#
_entry.id   8e91e6e103437c83ed6c77e051b72be9
#
_cell.length_a   1.000
_cell.length_b   1.000
_cell.length_c   1.000
_cell.angle_alpha   90.00
_cell.angle_beta   90.00
_cell.angle_gamma   90.00
#
_symmetry.space_group_name_H-M   'P 1'
#
loop_
_entity.id
_entity.type
_entity.pdbx_description
1 polymer ?
#
loop_
_entity_poly.entity_id
_entity_poly.type
_entity_poly.pdbx_seq_one_letter_code
_entity_poly.pdbx_strand_id
1 'polypeptide(L)'
;YFIQILSMIGTYSFNLICISLFTVPALFILKKTRTETIVCFFFIILSLGFLTFGKIKTNNFNFLESVKNSYIIKAISPNISLDRFYSKHDELNIINELIDLSAPTKTKPTIFLWPEGIISDSYLRDMSIYKNLFINSFGEDDLIIMGLNSVEIKNDKKLFYNSMAIFNNKLDLIANYNKVNLVPFGEFIPFESILSKIGLKTITNSYQSFSSGDIRAPLNVKNTKINLNLLPLICYEIIYSGKLSRDSNFDYI
;
A
#
# COMPACT_ATOMS: atom_id res chain seq x y z
N TYR A 1 13.80 17.12 -2.67
CA TYR A 1 15.12 16.44 -2.74
C TYR A 1 15.53 15.84 -1.40
N PHE A 2 15.40 16.57 -0.29
CA PHE A 2 15.84 16.14 1.05
C PHE A 2 15.25 14.78 1.47
N ILE A 3 13.97 14.53 1.18
CA ILE A 3 13.24 13.29 1.50
C ILE A 3 13.81 12.05 0.78
N GLN A 4 14.52 12.20 -0.33
CA GLN A 4 15.06 11.08 -1.10
C GLN A 4 16.03 10.20 -0.30
N ILE A 5 16.63 10.73 0.77
CA ILE A 5 17.51 9.98 1.66
C ILE A 5 16.76 8.88 2.45
N LEU A 6 15.44 9.00 2.62
CA LEU A 6 14.60 7.97 3.24
C LEU A 6 14.82 6.58 2.63
N SER A 7 15.04 6.52 1.33
CA SER A 7 15.30 5.27 0.62
C SER A 7 16.57 4.54 1.06
N MET A 8 17.51 5.24 1.72
CA MET A 8 18.76 4.67 2.22
C MET A 8 18.72 4.38 3.72
N ILE A 9 18.18 5.32 4.51
CA ILE A 9 18.29 5.27 5.96
C ILE A 9 16.98 4.89 6.67
N GLY A 10 15.86 4.86 5.93
CA GLY A 10 14.54 4.58 6.48
C GLY A 10 13.93 5.73 7.30
N THR A 11 12.66 5.58 7.64
CA THR A 11 11.85 6.63 8.27
C THR A 11 12.33 6.98 9.69
N TYR A 12 12.69 5.98 10.48
CA TYR A 12 13.09 6.20 11.89
C TYR A 12 14.41 6.97 12.00
N SER A 13 15.42 6.57 11.21
CA SER A 13 16.71 7.28 11.18
C SER A 13 16.54 8.69 10.63
N PHE A 14 15.69 8.87 9.62
CA PHE A 14 15.38 10.18 9.06
C PHE A 14 14.72 11.10 10.10
N ASN A 15 13.73 10.60 10.86
CA ASN A 15 13.10 11.35 11.93
C ASN A 15 14.09 11.79 13.02
N LEU A 16 14.99 10.87 13.42
CA LEU A 16 16.05 11.20 14.40
C LEU A 16 16.93 12.34 13.86
N ILE A 17 17.35 12.27 12.61
CA ILE A 17 18.17 13.31 11.98
C ILE A 17 17.41 14.63 11.89
N CYS A 18 16.12 14.60 11.51
CA CYS A 18 15.30 15.82 11.47
C CYS A 18 15.16 16.46 12.86
N ILE A 19 14.86 15.67 13.90
CA ILE A 19 14.79 16.19 15.28
C ILE A 19 16.13 16.81 15.67
N SER A 20 17.24 16.11 15.43
CA SER A 20 18.58 16.62 15.75
C SER A 20 18.87 17.91 15.00
N LEU A 21 18.58 17.97 13.70
CA LEU A 21 18.82 19.13 12.85
C LEU A 21 18.06 20.37 13.32
N PHE A 22 16.79 20.21 13.75
CA PHE A 22 15.98 21.32 14.24
C PHE A 22 16.30 21.73 15.68
N THR A 23 16.91 20.84 16.49
CA THR A 23 17.32 21.15 17.88
C THR A 23 18.74 21.73 17.98
N VAL A 24 19.62 21.42 17.01
CA VAL A 24 21.02 21.91 17.01
C VAL A 24 21.15 23.43 17.10
N PRO A 25 20.33 24.27 16.42
CA PRO A 25 20.41 25.72 16.58
C PRO A 25 20.20 26.22 18.01
N ALA A 26 19.37 25.50 18.80
CA ALA A 26 19.17 25.85 20.19
C ALA A 26 20.42 25.67 21.06
N LEU A 27 21.24 24.65 20.76
CA LEU A 27 22.54 24.46 21.44
C LEU A 27 23.47 25.64 21.21
N PHE A 28 23.51 26.16 19.96
CA PHE A 28 24.34 27.31 19.62
C PHE A 28 23.92 28.61 20.34
N ILE A 29 22.61 28.75 20.63
CA ILE A 29 22.08 29.89 21.37
C ILE A 29 22.37 29.78 22.86
N LEU A 30 22.27 28.57 23.45
CA LEU A 30 22.38 28.31 24.87
C LEU A 30 23.83 28.29 25.37
N LYS A 31 24.75 27.73 24.58
CA LYS A 31 26.17 27.62 24.92
C LYS A 31 27.03 27.81 23.66
N LYS A 32 28.01 28.71 23.74
CA LYS A 32 28.94 29.02 22.63
C LYS A 32 30.28 28.30 22.81
N THR A 33 30.29 26.99 22.85
CA THR A 33 31.54 26.20 22.89
C THR A 33 32.00 25.79 21.51
N ARG A 34 33.29 25.46 21.36
CA ARG A 34 33.85 24.97 20.09
C ARG A 34 33.14 23.68 19.63
N THR A 35 32.80 22.80 20.55
CA THR A 35 32.14 21.52 20.24
C THR A 35 30.76 21.74 19.63
N GLU A 36 29.97 22.65 20.19
CA GLU A 36 28.62 22.96 19.67
C GLU A 36 28.67 23.60 18.29
N THR A 37 29.66 24.47 18.07
CA THR A 37 29.91 25.06 16.75
C THR A 37 30.20 23.96 15.72
N ILE A 38 31.07 22.99 16.04
CA ILE A 38 31.40 21.87 15.16
C ILE A 38 30.17 21.02 14.86
N VAL A 39 29.35 20.73 15.87
CA VAL A 39 28.08 19.97 15.69
C VAL A 39 27.12 20.70 14.75
N CYS A 40 26.96 22.02 14.91
CA CYS A 40 26.14 22.81 14.00
C CYS A 40 26.62 22.72 12.54
N PHE A 41 27.91 22.91 12.32
CA PHE A 41 28.50 22.79 10.98
C PHE A 41 28.34 21.37 10.39
N PHE A 42 28.51 20.34 11.20
CA PHE A 42 28.27 18.96 10.78
C PHE A 42 26.83 18.76 10.24
N PHE A 43 25.80 19.22 10.96
CA PHE A 43 24.42 19.08 10.53
C PHE A 43 24.08 19.93 9.29
N ILE A 44 24.72 21.10 9.13
CA ILE A 44 24.59 21.91 7.90
C ILE A 44 25.17 21.14 6.71
N ILE A 45 26.39 20.61 6.84
CA ILE A 45 27.05 19.84 5.78
C ILE A 45 26.23 18.58 5.44
N LEU A 46 25.72 17.87 6.46
CA LEU A 46 24.86 16.70 6.29
C LEU A 46 23.60 17.05 5.49
N SER A 47 22.96 18.18 5.80
CA SER A 47 21.76 18.66 5.09
C SER A 47 22.03 18.99 3.64
N LEU A 48 23.16 19.63 3.36
CA LEU A 48 23.61 19.90 1.98
C LEU A 48 23.91 18.59 1.23
N GLY A 49 24.49 17.60 1.91
CA GLY A 49 24.71 16.26 1.37
C GLY A 49 23.39 15.58 0.99
N PHE A 50 22.36 15.66 1.83
CA PHE A 50 21.05 15.09 1.53
C PHE A 50 20.36 15.79 0.36
N LEU A 51 20.48 17.11 0.26
CA LEU A 51 19.95 17.87 -0.86
C LEU A 51 20.62 17.51 -2.18
N THR A 52 21.95 17.41 -2.18
CA THR A 52 22.73 17.04 -3.38
C THR A 52 22.42 15.60 -3.81
N PHE A 53 22.40 14.65 -2.87
CA PHE A 53 21.99 13.27 -3.12
C PHE A 53 20.60 13.20 -3.76
N GLY A 54 19.64 13.88 -3.16
CA GLY A 54 18.25 13.88 -3.66
C GLY A 54 18.14 14.51 -5.04
N LYS A 55 18.90 15.58 -5.33
CA LYS A 55 18.92 16.18 -6.65
C LYS A 55 19.48 15.22 -7.72
N ILE A 56 20.58 14.56 -7.41
CA ILE A 56 21.20 13.57 -8.32
C ILE A 56 20.21 12.42 -8.57
N LYS A 57 19.59 11.89 -7.51
CA LYS A 57 18.65 10.77 -7.61
C LYS A 57 17.41 11.13 -8.44
N THR A 58 16.84 12.31 -8.22
CA THR A 58 15.68 12.79 -9.00
C THR A 58 16.03 13.00 -10.47
N ASN A 59 17.18 13.58 -10.76
CA ASN A 59 17.63 13.79 -12.15
C ASN A 59 17.83 12.46 -12.88
N ASN A 60 18.43 11.47 -12.21
CA ASN A 60 18.61 10.13 -12.78
C ASN A 60 17.26 9.45 -13.03
N PHE A 61 16.30 9.61 -12.14
CA PHE A 61 14.95 9.07 -12.32
C PHE A 61 14.24 9.70 -13.52
N ASN A 62 14.25 11.03 -13.64
CA ASN A 62 13.66 11.74 -14.78
C ASN A 62 14.27 11.32 -16.13
N PHE A 63 15.54 10.94 -16.14
CA PHE A 63 16.19 10.40 -17.34
C PHE A 63 15.65 9.01 -17.71
N LEU A 64 15.35 8.16 -16.72
CA LEU A 64 14.79 6.81 -16.92
C LEU A 64 13.29 6.85 -17.32
N GLU A 65 12.55 7.85 -16.90
CA GLU A 65 11.10 8.01 -17.16
C GLU A 65 10.78 8.25 -18.65
N SER A 66 11.78 8.52 -19.49
CA SER A 66 11.62 8.63 -20.94
C SER A 66 11.30 7.30 -21.66
N VAL A 67 11.29 6.17 -20.96
CA VAL A 67 10.86 4.87 -21.50
C VAL A 67 9.33 4.88 -21.65
N LYS A 68 8.85 4.94 -22.90
CA LYS A 68 7.42 4.85 -23.22
C LYS A 68 6.85 3.51 -22.74
N ASN A 69 6.15 3.53 -21.62
CA ASN A 69 5.38 2.38 -21.17
C ASN A 69 4.25 2.09 -22.17
N SER A 70 4.07 0.81 -22.48
CA SER A 70 3.01 0.33 -23.37
C SER A 70 1.62 0.37 -22.73
N TYR A 71 1.52 0.63 -21.44
CA TYR A 71 0.29 0.68 -20.64
C TYR A 71 0.20 1.95 -19.76
N ILE A 72 -0.99 2.20 -19.23
CA ILE A 72 -1.28 3.30 -18.29
C ILE A 72 -1.53 2.71 -16.90
N ILE A 73 -1.15 3.41 -15.85
CA ILE A 73 -1.56 3.13 -14.47
C ILE A 73 -2.48 4.25 -14.01
N LYS A 74 -3.70 3.91 -13.56
CA LYS A 74 -4.67 4.85 -13.00
C LYS A 74 -4.96 4.48 -11.54
N ALA A 75 -4.51 5.30 -10.60
CA ALA A 75 -4.90 5.20 -9.20
C ALA A 75 -6.21 5.94 -8.98
N ILE A 76 -7.22 5.25 -8.48
CA ILE A 76 -8.56 5.78 -8.24
C ILE A 76 -8.67 6.17 -6.76
N SER A 77 -9.02 7.43 -6.51
CA SER A 77 -9.20 7.97 -5.16
C SER A 77 -10.64 8.48 -5.01
N PRO A 78 -11.60 7.61 -4.72
CA PRO A 78 -12.98 8.00 -4.49
C PRO A 78 -13.09 8.70 -3.13
N ASN A 79 -13.95 9.74 -3.05
CA ASN A 79 -14.24 10.42 -1.79
C ASN A 79 -15.43 9.75 -1.09
N ILE A 80 -15.33 8.45 -0.81
CA ILE A 80 -16.40 7.68 -0.17
C ILE A 80 -16.27 7.80 1.35
N SER A 81 -17.39 8.15 2.02
CA SER A 81 -17.43 8.29 3.47
C SER A 81 -17.13 6.97 4.20
N LEU A 82 -16.50 7.09 5.37
CA LEU A 82 -16.27 5.95 6.27
C LEU A 82 -17.57 5.40 6.86
N ASP A 83 -18.67 6.13 6.77
CA ASP A 83 -20.00 5.68 7.24
C ASP A 83 -20.45 4.38 6.57
N ARG A 84 -19.88 4.07 5.40
CA ARG A 84 -20.11 2.80 4.69
C ARG A 84 -19.81 1.55 5.53
N PHE A 85 -18.89 1.64 6.48
CA PHE A 85 -18.58 0.51 7.37
C PHE A 85 -19.62 0.28 8.45
N TYR A 86 -20.50 1.25 8.67
CA TYR A 86 -21.52 1.23 9.72
C TYR A 86 -22.95 1.13 9.20
N SER A 87 -23.17 1.34 7.91
CA SER A 87 -24.48 1.27 7.26
C SER A 87 -24.44 0.31 6.07
N LYS A 88 -25.55 -0.39 5.83
CA LYS A 88 -25.67 -1.21 4.60
C LYS A 88 -25.68 -0.27 3.40
N HIS A 89 -24.60 -0.20 2.69
CA HIS A 89 -24.54 0.43 1.39
C HIS A 89 -24.81 -0.59 0.29
N ASP A 90 -25.36 -0.10 -0.80
CA ASP A 90 -25.49 -0.90 -2.02
C ASP A 90 -24.09 -1.02 -2.67
N GLU A 91 -23.44 -2.17 -2.49
CA GLU A 91 -22.13 -2.47 -3.04
C GLU A 91 -22.07 -2.27 -4.56
N LEU A 92 -23.19 -2.56 -5.25
CA LEU A 92 -23.28 -2.33 -6.69
C LEU A 92 -23.13 -0.84 -7.04
N ASN A 93 -23.68 0.06 -6.25
CA ASN A 93 -23.52 1.49 -6.44
C ASN A 93 -22.07 1.94 -6.24
N ILE A 94 -21.38 1.38 -5.24
CA ILE A 94 -19.96 1.65 -5.02
C ILE A 94 -19.12 1.18 -6.22
N ILE A 95 -19.39 -0.04 -6.72
CA ILE A 95 -18.68 -0.57 -7.89
C ILE A 95 -18.94 0.29 -9.12
N ASN A 96 -20.18 0.72 -9.37
CA ASN A 96 -20.49 1.62 -10.48
C ASN A 96 -19.75 2.96 -10.36
N GLU A 97 -19.74 3.57 -9.17
CA GLU A 97 -18.99 4.81 -8.92
C GLU A 97 -17.48 4.63 -9.20
N LEU A 98 -16.89 3.52 -8.77
CA LEU A 98 -15.48 3.21 -9.04
C LEU A 98 -15.21 3.02 -10.54
N ILE A 99 -16.11 2.39 -11.27
CA ILE A 99 -16.03 2.24 -12.72
C ILE A 99 -16.09 3.61 -13.41
N ASP A 100 -17.03 4.45 -13.02
CA ASP A 100 -17.21 5.79 -13.57
C ASP A 100 -15.97 6.66 -13.31
N LEU A 101 -15.44 6.65 -12.09
CA LEU A 101 -14.20 7.34 -11.74
C LEU A 101 -12.97 6.77 -12.48
N SER A 102 -12.95 5.47 -12.74
CA SER A 102 -11.90 4.84 -13.52
C SER A 102 -11.88 5.33 -14.97
N ALA A 103 -13.03 5.74 -15.51
CA ALA A 103 -13.19 6.22 -16.89
C ALA A 103 -12.40 5.36 -17.90
N PRO A 104 -12.72 4.06 -18.03
CA PRO A 104 -11.97 3.14 -18.91
C PRO A 104 -12.17 3.53 -20.37
N THR A 105 -11.07 3.63 -21.11
CA THR A 105 -11.10 4.09 -22.53
C THR A 105 -11.03 2.97 -23.54
N LYS A 106 -10.60 1.77 -23.14
CA LYS A 106 -10.39 0.57 -23.98
C LYS A 106 -9.40 0.77 -25.16
N THR A 107 -8.71 1.91 -25.23
CA THR A 107 -7.81 2.26 -26.34
C THR A 107 -6.37 1.86 -26.05
N LYS A 108 -5.98 1.83 -24.79
CA LYS A 108 -4.63 1.47 -24.33
C LYS A 108 -4.75 0.61 -23.09
N PRO A 109 -3.98 -0.48 -22.96
CA PRO A 109 -3.97 -1.31 -21.77
C PRO A 109 -3.79 -0.45 -20.52
N THR A 110 -4.65 -0.63 -19.54
CA THR A 110 -4.64 0.17 -18.32
C THR A 110 -4.68 -0.71 -17.08
N ILE A 111 -3.87 -0.38 -16.09
CA ILE A 111 -3.92 -0.97 -14.75
C ILE A 111 -4.68 0.01 -13.86
N PHE A 112 -5.85 -0.40 -13.39
CA PHE A 112 -6.66 0.37 -12.46
C PHE A 112 -6.34 -0.07 -11.04
N LEU A 113 -5.98 0.88 -10.17
CA LEU A 113 -5.72 0.65 -8.75
C LEU A 113 -6.89 1.21 -7.95
N TRP A 114 -7.70 0.33 -7.37
CA TRP A 114 -8.79 0.67 -6.47
C TRP A 114 -8.31 0.59 -5.02
N PRO A 115 -8.88 1.42 -4.11
CA PRO A 115 -8.41 1.50 -2.73
C PRO A 115 -8.60 0.21 -1.92
N GLU A 116 -7.85 0.12 -0.81
CA GLU A 116 -8.03 -0.90 0.23
C GLU A 116 -9.44 -0.81 0.85
N GLY A 117 -10.04 -1.98 1.11
CA GLY A 117 -11.31 -2.10 1.85
C GLY A 117 -12.49 -1.37 1.21
N ILE A 118 -12.43 -1.06 -0.09
CA ILE A 118 -13.51 -0.32 -0.76
C ILE A 118 -14.74 -1.19 -0.95
N ILE A 119 -14.55 -2.48 -1.15
CA ILE A 119 -15.58 -3.51 -1.26
C ILE A 119 -15.53 -4.31 0.03
N SER A 120 -16.45 -4.00 0.98
CA SER A 120 -16.44 -4.54 2.33
C SER A 120 -17.36 -5.75 2.51
N ASP A 121 -18.43 -5.83 1.73
CA ASP A 121 -19.51 -6.80 1.93
C ASP A 121 -19.30 -8.10 1.14
N SER A 122 -18.53 -8.06 0.05
CA SER A 122 -18.17 -9.23 -0.75
C SER A 122 -16.76 -9.74 -0.47
N TYR A 123 -16.62 -11.05 -0.50
CA TYR A 123 -15.32 -11.69 -0.49
C TYR A 123 -14.79 -11.90 -1.91
N LEU A 124 -13.48 -12.11 -2.01
CA LEU A 124 -12.79 -12.39 -3.28
C LEU A 124 -13.54 -13.44 -4.15
N ARG A 125 -14.06 -14.50 -3.53
CA ARG A 125 -14.81 -15.57 -4.22
C ARG A 125 -16.15 -15.12 -4.80
N ASP A 126 -16.75 -14.06 -4.25
CA ASP A 126 -18.09 -13.62 -4.60
C ASP A 126 -18.08 -12.59 -5.74
N MET A 127 -16.91 -12.07 -6.11
CA MET A 127 -16.74 -11.04 -7.15
C MET A 127 -17.27 -11.44 -8.52
N SER A 128 -17.36 -12.73 -8.81
CA SER A 128 -17.87 -13.25 -10.08
C SER A 128 -19.29 -12.81 -10.44
N ILE A 129 -20.09 -12.39 -9.46
CA ILE A 129 -21.46 -11.89 -9.67
C ILE A 129 -21.46 -10.60 -10.50
N TYR A 130 -20.40 -9.81 -10.46
CA TYR A 130 -20.22 -8.56 -11.21
C TYR A 130 -19.57 -8.73 -12.58
N LYS A 131 -19.31 -9.97 -13.02
CA LYS A 131 -18.56 -10.29 -14.24
C LYS A 131 -19.06 -9.53 -15.47
N ASN A 132 -20.36 -9.52 -15.72
CA ASN A 132 -20.93 -8.86 -16.90
C ASN A 132 -20.72 -7.34 -16.86
N LEU A 133 -20.79 -6.72 -15.68
CA LEU A 133 -20.55 -5.30 -15.50
C LEU A 133 -19.11 -4.94 -15.89
N PHE A 134 -18.14 -5.73 -15.43
CA PHE A 134 -16.72 -5.51 -15.72
C PHE A 134 -16.39 -5.73 -17.20
N ILE A 135 -16.92 -6.78 -17.83
CA ILE A 135 -16.74 -7.03 -19.28
C ILE A 135 -17.24 -5.85 -20.12
N ASN A 136 -18.38 -5.29 -19.74
CA ASN A 136 -18.96 -4.15 -20.45
C ASN A 136 -18.16 -2.85 -20.27
N SER A 137 -17.52 -2.69 -19.11
CA SER A 137 -16.83 -1.45 -18.72
C SER A 137 -15.36 -1.44 -19.14
N PHE A 138 -14.61 -2.49 -18.89
CA PHE A 138 -13.15 -2.54 -19.08
C PHE A 138 -12.75 -3.22 -20.40
N GLY A 139 -11.56 -2.88 -20.91
CA GLY A 139 -10.98 -3.50 -22.09
C GLY A 139 -10.39 -4.90 -21.80
N GLU A 140 -10.20 -5.70 -22.83
CA GLU A 140 -9.67 -7.08 -22.69
C GLU A 140 -8.24 -7.13 -22.12
N ASP A 141 -7.45 -6.07 -22.36
CA ASP A 141 -6.08 -5.96 -21.89
C ASP A 141 -5.95 -5.18 -20.58
N ASP A 142 -7.07 -4.70 -20.00
CA ASP A 142 -7.07 -3.99 -18.74
C ASP A 142 -6.90 -4.94 -17.54
N LEU A 143 -6.27 -4.42 -16.50
CA LEU A 143 -6.12 -5.08 -15.20
C LEU A 143 -6.74 -4.23 -14.11
N ILE A 144 -7.44 -4.88 -13.19
CA ILE A 144 -8.04 -4.22 -12.04
C ILE A 144 -7.42 -4.80 -10.78
N ILE A 145 -6.71 -3.94 -10.03
CA ILE A 145 -6.15 -4.24 -8.72
C ILE A 145 -7.05 -3.62 -7.67
N MET A 146 -7.57 -4.42 -6.76
CA MET A 146 -8.49 -3.94 -5.73
C MET A 146 -8.23 -4.58 -4.38
N GLY A 147 -8.45 -3.79 -3.32
CA GLY A 147 -8.41 -4.25 -1.94
C GLY A 147 -9.77 -4.80 -1.54
N LEU A 148 -9.80 -6.03 -1.05
CA LEU A 148 -11.02 -6.72 -0.62
C LEU A 148 -10.70 -7.80 0.43
N ASN A 149 -11.72 -8.35 1.05
CA ASN A 149 -11.54 -9.42 2.01
C ASN A 149 -11.49 -10.78 1.31
N SER A 150 -10.69 -11.70 1.84
CA SER A 150 -10.71 -13.09 1.43
C SER A 150 -10.93 -14.03 2.61
N VAL A 151 -11.44 -15.22 2.32
CA VAL A 151 -11.72 -16.26 3.32
C VAL A 151 -11.16 -17.58 2.83
N GLU A 152 -10.37 -18.23 3.67
CA GLU A 152 -9.87 -19.58 3.46
C GLU A 152 -10.32 -20.51 4.59
N ILE A 153 -10.49 -21.79 4.29
CA ILE A 153 -10.77 -22.83 5.30
C ILE A 153 -9.49 -23.66 5.42
N LYS A 154 -8.80 -23.56 6.55
CA LYS A 154 -7.64 -24.39 6.90
C LYS A 154 -7.92 -25.13 8.20
N ASN A 155 -7.80 -26.46 8.21
CA ASN A 155 -8.01 -27.30 9.40
C ASN A 155 -9.36 -27.01 10.12
N ASP A 156 -10.45 -26.96 9.33
CA ASP A 156 -11.82 -26.67 9.78
C ASP A 156 -12.00 -25.29 10.43
N LYS A 157 -11.01 -24.39 10.33
CA LYS A 157 -11.11 -23.01 10.78
C LYS A 157 -11.25 -22.07 9.60
N LYS A 158 -12.15 -21.13 9.70
CA LYS A 158 -12.26 -20.01 8.76
C LYS A 158 -11.20 -18.96 9.11
N LEU A 159 -10.33 -18.66 8.17
CA LEU A 159 -9.34 -17.61 8.25
C LEU A 159 -9.76 -16.46 7.34
N PHE A 160 -9.79 -15.27 7.89
CA PHE A 160 -10.15 -14.04 7.18
C PHE A 160 -8.89 -13.24 6.90
N TYR A 161 -8.76 -12.72 5.69
CA TYR A 161 -7.60 -11.94 5.30
C TYR A 161 -8.02 -10.60 4.72
N ASN A 162 -7.27 -9.56 5.06
CA ASN A 162 -7.21 -8.34 4.29
C ASN A 162 -6.34 -8.60 3.06
N SER A 163 -6.90 -8.47 1.86
CA SER A 163 -6.28 -8.97 0.64
C SER A 163 -6.25 -7.93 -0.46
N MET A 164 -5.26 -8.03 -1.33
CA MET A 164 -5.21 -7.37 -2.62
C MET A 164 -5.38 -8.43 -3.70
N ALA A 165 -6.27 -8.20 -4.63
CA ALA A 165 -6.48 -9.10 -5.77
C ALA A 165 -6.31 -8.37 -7.10
N ILE A 166 -5.79 -9.09 -8.08
CA ILE A 166 -5.57 -8.62 -9.44
C ILE A 166 -6.45 -9.45 -10.38
N PHE A 167 -7.31 -8.78 -11.09
CA PHE A 167 -8.27 -9.37 -12.01
C PHE A 167 -8.07 -8.87 -13.44
N ASN A 168 -8.50 -9.69 -14.41
CA ASN A 168 -8.76 -9.22 -15.76
C ASN A 168 -10.19 -8.60 -15.85
N ASN A 169 -10.57 -8.14 -17.03
CA ASN A 169 -11.89 -7.58 -17.29
C ASN A 169 -13.05 -8.57 -17.15
N LYS A 170 -12.77 -9.87 -17.08
CA LYS A 170 -13.76 -10.94 -16.84
C LYS A 170 -13.88 -11.33 -15.37
N LEU A 171 -13.18 -10.60 -14.49
CA LEU A 171 -13.02 -10.94 -13.09
C LEU A 171 -12.42 -12.33 -12.84
N ASP A 172 -11.64 -12.84 -13.81
CA ASP A 172 -10.81 -14.00 -13.54
C ASP A 172 -9.60 -13.54 -12.71
N LEU A 173 -9.35 -14.25 -11.61
CA LEU A 173 -8.25 -13.92 -10.70
C LEU A 173 -6.90 -14.26 -11.34
N ILE A 174 -6.03 -13.26 -11.46
CA ILE A 174 -4.67 -13.43 -11.98
C ILE A 174 -3.70 -13.69 -10.84
N ALA A 175 -3.77 -12.89 -9.76
CA ALA A 175 -2.95 -13.03 -8.58
C ALA A 175 -3.67 -12.44 -7.37
N ASN A 176 -3.31 -12.90 -6.17
CA ASN A 176 -3.74 -12.30 -4.92
C ASN A 176 -2.62 -12.28 -3.89
N TYR A 177 -2.74 -11.38 -2.94
CA TYR A 177 -1.85 -11.24 -1.81
C TYR A 177 -2.67 -11.03 -0.54
N ASN A 178 -2.40 -11.81 0.48
CA ASN A 178 -2.96 -11.66 1.82
C ASN A 178 -1.96 -10.87 2.68
N LYS A 179 -2.43 -9.80 3.31
CA LYS A 179 -1.60 -8.90 4.13
C LYS A 179 -0.82 -9.68 5.18
N VAL A 180 0.50 -9.50 5.22
CA VAL A 180 1.40 -10.21 6.14
C VAL A 180 1.54 -9.47 7.45
N ASN A 181 1.78 -8.16 7.40
CA ASN A 181 1.96 -7.35 8.59
C ASN A 181 0.65 -6.66 8.98
N LEU A 182 -0.06 -7.25 9.92
CA LEU A 182 -1.33 -6.73 10.42
C LEU A 182 -1.13 -5.58 11.41
N VAL A 183 -2.09 -4.66 11.45
CA VAL A 183 -2.11 -3.53 12.38
C VAL A 183 -2.65 -3.99 13.74
N PRO A 184 -1.84 -3.91 14.82
CA PRO A 184 -2.31 -4.26 16.15
C PRO A 184 -3.52 -3.40 16.57
N PHE A 185 -4.50 -4.00 17.22
CA PHE A 185 -5.78 -3.41 17.67
C PHE A 185 -6.72 -2.92 16.55
N GLY A 186 -6.24 -2.80 15.32
CA GLY A 186 -7.07 -2.46 14.16
C GLY A 186 -7.50 -3.69 13.38
N GLU A 187 -6.59 -4.64 13.16
CA GLU A 187 -6.83 -5.83 12.34
C GLU A 187 -6.76 -7.13 13.14
N PHE A 188 -6.06 -7.12 14.27
CA PHE A 188 -6.02 -8.23 15.22
C PHE A 188 -5.81 -7.73 16.64
N ILE A 189 -6.16 -8.54 17.62
CA ILE A 189 -5.91 -8.24 19.04
C ILE A 189 -4.62 -8.94 19.48
N PRO A 190 -3.55 -8.19 19.82
CA PRO A 190 -2.35 -8.79 20.41
C PRO A 190 -2.70 -9.49 21.73
N PHE A 191 -2.10 -10.65 21.98
CA PHE A 191 -2.35 -11.41 23.21
C PHE A 191 -3.84 -11.72 23.48
N GLU A 192 -4.61 -12.02 22.44
CA GLU A 192 -6.06 -12.26 22.51
C GLU A 192 -6.45 -13.23 23.63
N SER A 193 -5.65 -14.28 23.87
CA SER A 193 -5.86 -15.26 24.94
C SER A 193 -5.85 -14.66 26.36
N ILE A 194 -5.14 -13.56 26.56
CA ILE A 194 -5.06 -12.84 27.84
C ILE A 194 -6.13 -11.76 27.88
N LEU A 195 -6.19 -10.94 26.84
CA LEU A 195 -7.11 -9.78 26.79
C LEU A 195 -8.58 -10.19 26.76
N SER A 196 -8.89 -11.35 26.17
CA SER A 196 -10.24 -11.90 26.20
C SER A 196 -10.74 -12.24 27.62
N LYS A 197 -9.83 -12.57 28.54
CA LYS A 197 -10.18 -12.89 29.95
C LYS A 197 -10.55 -11.63 30.74
N ILE A 198 -10.09 -10.46 30.32
CA ILE A 198 -10.40 -9.16 30.95
C ILE A 198 -11.50 -8.37 30.21
N GLY A 199 -12.26 -9.05 29.34
CA GLY A 199 -13.43 -8.46 28.68
C GLY A 199 -13.14 -7.61 27.45
N LEU A 200 -11.88 -7.49 26.99
CA LEU A 200 -11.50 -6.67 25.82
C LEU A 200 -11.89 -7.27 24.46
N LYS A 201 -12.59 -8.43 24.43
CA LYS A 201 -13.19 -8.97 23.19
C LYS A 201 -14.19 -8.04 22.52
N THR A 202 -14.74 -7.10 23.25
CA THR A 202 -15.86 -6.26 22.82
C THR A 202 -15.45 -5.01 22.03
N ILE A 203 -14.16 -4.67 21.95
CA ILE A 203 -13.71 -3.46 21.23
C ILE A 203 -13.74 -3.66 19.71
N THR A 204 -13.68 -4.92 19.25
CA THR A 204 -13.66 -5.28 17.82
C THR A 204 -14.98 -5.94 17.35
N ASN A 205 -16.10 -5.64 17.98
CA ASN A 205 -17.42 -6.28 17.73
C ASN A 205 -17.96 -6.20 16.30
N SER A 206 -17.28 -5.52 15.39
CA SER A 206 -17.74 -5.42 14.00
C SER A 206 -16.93 -6.27 13.02
N TYR A 207 -15.72 -6.74 13.38
CA TYR A 207 -14.89 -7.54 12.50
C TYR A 207 -14.21 -8.68 13.24
N GLN A 208 -14.28 -9.88 12.65
CA GLN A 208 -13.44 -10.99 13.08
C GLN A 208 -11.96 -10.59 12.83
N SER A 209 -11.07 -10.91 13.78
CA SER A 209 -9.63 -10.66 13.62
C SER A 209 -9.13 -11.25 12.31
N PHE A 210 -8.39 -10.46 11.53
CA PHE A 210 -7.73 -10.96 10.34
C PHE A 210 -6.59 -11.90 10.71
N SER A 211 -6.35 -12.84 9.81
CA SER A 211 -5.19 -13.73 9.84
C SER A 211 -4.06 -13.13 9.02
N SER A 212 -2.82 -13.32 9.46
CA SER A 212 -1.64 -12.92 8.68
C SER A 212 -1.49 -13.83 7.46
N GLY A 213 -1.16 -13.23 6.31
CA GLY A 213 -0.71 -13.97 5.14
C GLY A 213 0.63 -14.69 5.38
N ASP A 214 0.94 -15.68 4.56
CA ASP A 214 2.12 -16.52 4.75
C ASP A 214 3.43 -15.81 4.36
N ILE A 215 3.50 -15.26 3.14
CA ILE A 215 4.74 -14.68 2.57
C ILE A 215 4.42 -13.45 1.74
N ARG A 216 5.32 -12.44 1.83
CA ARG A 216 5.38 -11.34 0.88
C ARG A 216 6.43 -11.64 -0.17
N ALA A 217 5.97 -11.81 -1.41
CA ALA A 217 6.82 -12.03 -2.57
C ALA A 217 6.28 -11.23 -3.76
N PRO A 218 7.11 -10.87 -4.73
CA PRO A 218 6.62 -10.27 -5.97
C PRO A 218 5.60 -11.17 -6.67
N LEU A 219 4.50 -10.57 -7.11
CA LEU A 219 3.47 -11.21 -7.91
C LEU A 219 3.80 -11.03 -9.38
N ASN A 220 3.92 -12.12 -10.11
CA ASN A 220 4.04 -12.06 -11.57
C ASN A 220 2.66 -11.84 -12.17
N VAL A 221 2.47 -10.69 -12.81
CA VAL A 221 1.22 -10.26 -13.43
C VAL A 221 1.40 -10.26 -14.93
N LYS A 222 0.70 -11.12 -15.61
CA LYS A 222 0.84 -11.30 -17.05
C LYS A 222 -0.50 -11.40 -17.73
N ASN A 223 -0.69 -10.55 -18.75
CA ASN A 223 -1.73 -10.72 -19.77
C ASN A 223 -1.10 -10.59 -21.17
N THR A 224 -1.90 -10.40 -22.23
CA THR A 224 -1.42 -10.29 -23.61
C THR A 224 -0.45 -9.12 -23.84
N LYS A 225 -0.61 -8.01 -23.13
CA LYS A 225 0.16 -6.76 -23.34
C LYS A 225 0.90 -6.24 -22.13
N ILE A 226 0.59 -6.76 -20.95
CA ILE A 226 1.22 -6.36 -19.70
C ILE A 226 1.96 -7.56 -19.13
N ASN A 227 3.23 -7.38 -18.81
CA ASN A 227 4.04 -8.36 -18.11
C ASN A 227 4.92 -7.62 -17.10
N LEU A 228 4.65 -7.80 -15.83
CA LEU A 228 5.34 -7.09 -14.76
C LEU A 228 5.33 -7.88 -13.44
N ASN A 229 6.30 -7.59 -12.59
CA ASN A 229 6.39 -8.09 -11.24
C ASN A 229 6.01 -6.97 -10.25
N LEU A 230 4.96 -7.19 -9.47
CA LEU A 230 4.49 -6.26 -8.44
C LEU A 230 4.90 -6.76 -7.06
N LEU A 231 5.52 -5.90 -6.25
CA LEU A 231 5.66 -6.17 -4.83
C LEU A 231 4.43 -5.63 -4.09
N PRO A 232 3.54 -6.49 -3.58
CA PRO A 232 2.32 -6.05 -2.94
C PRO A 232 2.60 -5.51 -1.53
N LEU A 233 2.06 -4.34 -1.22
CA LEU A 233 2.04 -3.74 0.11
C LEU A 233 0.65 -3.17 0.38
N ILE A 234 0.04 -3.54 1.50
CA ILE A 234 -1.27 -3.03 1.91
C ILE A 234 -1.08 -2.09 3.09
N CYS A 235 -1.51 -0.80 2.91
CA CYS A 235 -1.56 0.22 3.95
C CYS A 235 -0.23 0.38 4.71
N TYR A 236 -0.22 0.08 6.01
CA TYR A 236 0.93 0.25 6.90
C TYR A 236 2.17 -0.60 6.52
N GLU A 237 2.02 -1.57 5.65
CA GLU A 237 3.18 -2.39 5.27
C GLU A 237 4.30 -1.60 4.62
N ILE A 238 4.00 -0.46 3.97
CA ILE A 238 5.01 0.41 3.35
C ILE A 238 5.91 1.12 4.37
N ILE A 239 5.46 1.29 5.60
CA ILE A 239 6.25 2.02 6.63
C ILE A 239 7.23 1.14 7.38
N TYR A 240 7.14 -0.19 7.24
CA TYR A 240 8.10 -1.08 7.88
C TYR A 240 9.48 -0.89 7.27
N SER A 241 10.45 -0.55 8.11
CA SER A 241 11.84 -0.44 7.70
C SER A 241 12.48 -1.82 7.55
N GLY A 242 13.42 -1.94 6.64
CA GLY A 242 14.17 -3.16 6.38
C GLY A 242 13.81 -3.84 5.06
N LYS A 243 14.11 -5.12 4.94
CA LYS A 243 13.87 -5.88 3.73
C LYS A 243 12.39 -6.25 3.60
N LEU A 244 11.65 -5.56 2.75
CA LEU A 244 10.23 -5.77 2.53
C LEU A 244 9.93 -7.09 1.81
N SER A 245 10.85 -7.59 0.99
CA SER A 245 10.75 -8.86 0.31
C SER A 245 12.10 -9.60 0.31
N ARG A 246 12.08 -10.93 0.22
CA ARG A 246 13.29 -11.74 0.01
C ARG A 246 13.82 -11.57 -1.41
N ASP A 247 12.93 -11.39 -2.36
CA ASP A 247 13.25 -11.09 -3.75
C ASP A 247 13.17 -9.58 -3.98
N SER A 248 14.20 -9.02 -4.62
CA SER A 248 14.29 -7.60 -4.98
C SER A 248 13.98 -7.36 -6.47
N ASN A 249 13.63 -8.40 -7.21
CA ASN A 249 13.32 -8.29 -8.64
C ASN A 249 11.83 -8.01 -8.85
N PHE A 250 11.46 -6.74 -8.76
CA PHE A 250 10.11 -6.25 -9.05
C PHE A 250 10.17 -4.92 -9.79
N ASP A 251 9.14 -4.66 -10.59
CA ASP A 251 9.03 -3.45 -11.42
C ASP A 251 8.38 -2.31 -10.64
N TYR A 252 7.37 -2.63 -9.79
CA TYR A 252 6.58 -1.68 -9.01
C TYR A 252 6.29 -2.21 -7.59
N ILE A 253 6.00 -1.26 -6.69
CA ILE A 253 5.47 -1.49 -5.35
C ILE A 253 4.05 -0.97 -5.29
#